data_5a4a294f7f6cd6a3064999bfd6678c0e
#
_entry.id   5a4a294f7f6cd6a3064999bfd6678c0e
#
_cell.length_a   1.000
_cell.length_b   1.000
_cell.length_c   1.000
_cell.angle_alpha   90.00
_cell.angle_beta   90.00
_cell.angle_gamma   90.00
#
_symmetry.space_group_name_H-M   'P 1'
#
loop_
_entity.id
_entity.type
_entity.pdbx_description
1 polymer ?
#
loop_
_entity_poly.entity_id
_entity_poly.type
_entity_poly.pdbx_seq_one_letter_code
_entity_poly.pdbx_strand_id
1 'polypeptide(L)'
;VAFSENGVQLSLAYSEYPTSAGAGDMNADTIFDAAKDVIARCVSGGKVERSDVAAISVTSFGEACVPVDREGNCLCDMIMYTDRRGVSENERLIEKLGRKYISSVTCANPAPMYSLPKIMWMSENISAVRESAFRFLQAADFICYRLSGEFTTTYTQACRTDAFDVERLRWSPELLEAAGIRMEQMPDPVPNGTVIGLLRRELAAELGLSDTVKIVAGSQDQIAAATGAGVLSAGQAVDGTGSVECITPVFDRIIKSEGFTSNNYVCVPHSVVGLYATYA
;
A
#
# COMPACT_ATOMS: atom_id res chain seq x y z
N VAL A 1 -12.95 5.82 9.86
CA VAL A 1 -13.21 5.78 11.30
C VAL A 1 -12.42 6.89 11.97
N ALA A 2 -13.04 7.63 12.90
CA ALA A 2 -12.36 8.58 13.77
C ALA A 2 -12.14 7.96 15.16
N PHE A 3 -10.95 8.11 15.69
CA PHE A 3 -10.56 7.64 17.04
C PHE A 3 -10.06 8.80 17.88
N SER A 4 -10.26 8.72 19.19
CA SER A 4 -9.54 9.56 20.16
C SER A 4 -8.08 9.11 20.28
N GLU A 5 -7.24 9.92 20.91
CA GLU A 5 -5.84 9.55 21.21
C GLU A 5 -5.70 8.28 22.07
N ASN A 6 -6.75 7.92 22.81
CA ASN A 6 -6.81 6.70 23.63
C ASN A 6 -7.41 5.49 22.89
N GLY A 7 -7.60 5.59 21.56
CA GLY A 7 -8.13 4.50 20.73
C GLY A 7 -9.64 4.29 20.83
N VAL A 8 -10.38 5.20 21.45
CA VAL A 8 -11.85 5.11 21.52
C VAL A 8 -12.43 5.54 20.17
N GLN A 9 -13.27 4.70 19.57
CA GLN A 9 -13.97 5.03 18.34
C GLN A 9 -15.01 6.14 18.60
N LEU A 10 -14.84 7.27 17.92
CA LEU A 10 -15.71 8.43 18.02
C LEU A 10 -16.77 8.46 16.93
N SER A 11 -16.40 8.08 15.70
CA SER A 11 -17.24 8.13 14.51
C SER A 11 -16.86 7.06 13.51
N LEU A 12 -17.84 6.63 12.70
CA LEU A 12 -17.67 5.69 11.60
C LEU A 12 -18.48 6.19 10.40
N ALA A 13 -17.86 6.22 9.23
CA ALA A 13 -18.55 6.40 7.96
C ALA A 13 -18.12 5.30 6.99
N TYR A 14 -19.03 4.95 6.09
CA TYR A 14 -18.82 3.92 5.07
C TYR A 14 -19.35 4.41 3.73
N SER A 15 -18.61 4.16 2.67
CA SER A 15 -19.01 4.43 1.29
C SER A 15 -18.62 3.24 0.41
N GLU A 16 -19.54 2.80 -0.41
CA GLU A 16 -19.24 1.87 -1.51
C GLU A 16 -18.85 2.70 -2.74
N TYR A 17 -17.93 2.15 -3.52
CA TYR A 17 -17.60 2.69 -4.83
C TYR A 17 -17.74 1.58 -5.88
N PRO A 18 -18.20 1.92 -7.10
CA PRO A 18 -18.41 0.90 -8.12
C PRO A 18 -17.07 0.28 -8.53
N THR A 19 -17.00 -1.04 -8.45
CA THR A 19 -15.96 -1.82 -9.10
C THR A 19 -16.44 -2.19 -10.50
N SER A 20 -15.61 -2.00 -11.52
CA SER A 20 -15.97 -2.43 -12.87
C SER A 20 -16.16 -3.94 -12.90
N ALA A 21 -17.41 -4.39 -13.02
CA ALA A 21 -17.72 -5.81 -13.04
C ALA A 21 -16.99 -6.49 -14.21
N GLY A 22 -15.98 -7.31 -13.90
CA GLY A 22 -15.32 -8.19 -14.84
C GLY A 22 -14.02 -7.70 -15.50
N ALA A 23 -13.61 -6.45 -15.34
CA ALA A 23 -12.41 -5.92 -16.01
C ALA A 23 -11.14 -5.89 -15.13
N GLY A 24 -11.23 -6.10 -13.84
CA GLY A 24 -10.06 -6.02 -12.93
C GLY A 24 -9.46 -4.62 -12.81
N ASP A 25 -10.14 -3.60 -13.34
CA ASP A 25 -9.71 -2.20 -13.29
C ASP A 25 -10.53 -1.42 -12.26
N MET A 26 -9.90 -0.45 -11.61
CA MET A 26 -10.53 0.41 -10.64
C MET A 26 -10.07 1.86 -10.84
N ASN A 27 -11.02 2.77 -10.97
CA ASN A 27 -10.70 4.18 -11.12
C ASN A 27 -10.22 4.75 -9.78
N ALA A 28 -8.96 5.19 -9.72
CA ALA A 28 -8.33 5.68 -8.50
C ALA A 28 -8.94 7.00 -8.00
N ASP A 29 -9.41 7.87 -8.89
CA ASP A 29 -10.08 9.11 -8.50
C ASP A 29 -11.43 8.83 -7.83
N THR A 30 -12.18 7.82 -8.31
CA THR A 30 -13.42 7.37 -7.66
C THR A 30 -13.16 6.88 -6.23
N ILE A 31 -12.06 6.14 -6.01
CA ILE A 31 -11.65 5.70 -4.66
C ILE A 31 -11.32 6.92 -3.79
N PHE A 32 -10.60 7.89 -4.33
CA PHE A 32 -10.25 9.10 -3.60
C PHE A 32 -11.48 9.95 -3.24
N ASP A 33 -12.45 10.07 -4.15
CA ASP A 33 -13.70 10.78 -3.88
C ASP A 33 -14.52 10.10 -2.78
N ALA A 34 -14.57 8.77 -2.78
CA ALA A 34 -15.17 8.01 -1.69
C ALA A 34 -14.42 8.20 -0.36
N ALA A 35 -13.09 8.26 -0.39
CA ALA A 35 -12.28 8.55 0.80
C ALA A 35 -12.57 9.96 1.35
N LYS A 36 -12.68 10.98 0.51
CA LYS A 36 -13.08 12.35 0.92
C LYS A 36 -14.46 12.36 1.56
N ASP A 37 -15.44 11.69 0.95
CA ASP A 37 -16.80 11.59 1.48
C ASP A 37 -16.83 10.98 2.89
N VAL A 38 -16.14 9.86 3.10
CA VAL A 38 -16.11 9.22 4.43
C VAL A 38 -15.35 10.06 5.46
N ILE A 39 -14.30 10.79 5.07
CA ILE A 39 -13.61 11.73 5.97
C ILE A 39 -14.60 12.83 6.39
N ALA A 40 -15.25 13.50 5.42
CA ALA A 40 -16.21 14.57 5.66
C ALA A 40 -17.35 14.13 6.60
N ARG A 41 -17.90 12.93 6.38
CA ARG A 41 -18.96 12.36 7.22
C ARG A 41 -18.48 11.97 8.61
N CYS A 42 -17.27 11.42 8.74
CA CYS A 42 -16.68 11.10 10.04
C CYS A 42 -16.50 12.34 10.92
N VAL A 43 -16.06 13.46 10.37
CA VAL A 43 -15.84 14.70 11.12
C VAL A 43 -17.11 15.55 11.29
N SER A 44 -18.21 15.17 10.61
CA SER A 44 -19.51 15.82 10.79
C SER A 44 -20.40 15.13 11.82
N GLY A 45 -20.02 13.98 12.34
CA GLY A 45 -20.84 13.09 13.16
C GLY A 45 -21.04 13.51 14.63
N GLY A 46 -20.78 14.74 15.01
CA GLY A 46 -21.16 15.33 16.32
C GLY A 46 -20.35 14.87 17.54
N LYS A 47 -19.44 13.88 17.39
CA LYS A 47 -18.50 13.47 18.45
C LYS A 47 -17.05 13.87 18.16
N VAL A 48 -16.82 14.47 17.00
CA VAL A 48 -15.50 14.90 16.55
C VAL A 48 -15.54 16.41 16.34
N GLU A 49 -14.81 17.14 17.15
CA GLU A 49 -14.58 18.55 16.88
C GLU A 49 -13.54 18.67 15.76
N ARG A 50 -13.89 19.36 14.67
CA ARG A 50 -13.02 19.47 13.48
C ARG A 50 -11.67 20.10 13.80
N SER A 51 -11.62 21.03 14.78
CA SER A 51 -10.39 21.65 15.27
C SER A 51 -9.44 20.68 15.97
N ASP A 52 -9.96 19.54 16.45
CA ASP A 52 -9.21 18.57 17.24
C ASP A 52 -8.66 17.43 16.38
N VAL A 53 -8.98 17.41 15.06
CA VAL A 53 -8.43 16.42 14.14
C VAL A 53 -6.94 16.69 13.97
N ALA A 54 -6.13 15.82 14.57
CA ALA A 54 -4.67 15.96 14.58
C ALA A 54 -3.99 15.29 13.39
N ALA A 55 -4.54 14.16 12.90
CA ALA A 55 -3.94 13.38 11.83
C ALA A 55 -4.96 12.55 11.04
N ILE A 56 -4.61 12.25 9.79
CA ILE A 56 -5.29 11.28 8.92
C ILE A 56 -4.28 10.22 8.52
N SER A 57 -4.65 8.96 8.60
CA SER A 57 -3.86 7.83 8.14
C SER A 57 -4.70 6.92 7.25
N VAL A 58 -4.06 6.27 6.28
CA VAL A 58 -4.71 5.41 5.31
C VAL A 58 -4.12 4.01 5.38
N THR A 59 -4.98 3.00 5.42
CA THR A 59 -4.62 1.60 5.24
C THR A 59 -5.38 1.02 4.06
N SER A 60 -4.76 0.12 3.32
CA SER A 60 -5.40 -0.59 2.20
C SER A 60 -4.75 -1.94 1.97
N PHE A 61 -5.40 -2.75 1.15
CA PHE A 61 -4.72 -3.85 0.49
C PHE A 61 -3.50 -3.32 -0.30
N GLY A 62 -2.56 -4.18 -0.58
CA GLY A 62 -1.41 -3.89 -1.44
C GLY A 62 -1.67 -4.26 -2.91
N GLU A 63 -0.60 -4.44 -3.67
CA GLU A 63 -0.49 -5.01 -5.01
C GLU A 63 -1.14 -4.21 -6.15
N ALA A 64 -2.32 -3.63 -5.94
CA ALA A 64 -2.97 -2.79 -6.94
C ALA A 64 -2.23 -1.46 -7.11
N CYS A 65 -1.99 -1.06 -8.36
CA CYS A 65 -1.11 0.05 -8.67
C CYS A 65 -1.70 0.95 -9.75
N VAL A 66 -1.54 2.26 -9.57
CA VAL A 66 -1.91 3.31 -10.54
C VAL A 66 -0.68 4.12 -10.93
N PRO A 67 -0.39 4.28 -12.24
CA PRO A 67 0.63 5.18 -12.73
C PRO A 67 0.10 6.61 -12.76
N VAL A 68 0.91 7.56 -12.29
CA VAL A 68 0.59 9.00 -12.33
C VAL A 68 1.67 9.79 -13.04
N ASP A 69 1.27 10.92 -13.67
CA ASP A 69 2.19 11.90 -14.24
C ASP A 69 2.81 12.82 -13.16
N ARG A 70 3.57 13.84 -13.57
CA ARG A 70 4.21 14.79 -12.62
C ARG A 70 3.22 15.66 -11.87
N GLU A 71 2.08 15.91 -12.44
CA GLU A 71 0.97 16.68 -11.88
C GLU A 71 0.09 15.82 -10.98
N GLY A 72 0.29 14.49 -11.00
CA GLY A 72 -0.45 13.50 -10.23
C GLY A 72 -1.76 13.04 -10.87
N ASN A 73 -1.94 13.29 -12.16
CA ASN A 73 -3.07 12.76 -12.91
C ASN A 73 -2.85 11.27 -13.21
N CYS A 74 -3.89 10.47 -13.07
CA CYS A 74 -3.84 9.05 -13.40
C CYS A 74 -3.69 8.87 -14.92
N LEU A 75 -2.74 8.02 -15.33
CA LEU A 75 -2.48 7.72 -16.74
C LEU A 75 -3.34 6.56 -17.26
N CYS A 76 -3.85 5.75 -16.36
CA CYS A 76 -4.86 4.71 -16.59
C CYS A 76 -5.50 4.31 -15.26
N ASP A 77 -6.52 3.46 -15.32
CA ASP A 77 -7.13 2.89 -14.12
C ASP A 77 -6.15 1.95 -13.39
N MET A 78 -6.35 1.80 -12.09
CA MET A 78 -5.60 0.90 -11.23
C MET A 78 -5.90 -0.55 -11.57
N ILE A 79 -4.86 -1.37 -11.78
CA ILE A 79 -5.01 -2.81 -12.00
C ILE A 79 -5.04 -3.52 -10.66
N MET A 80 -6.11 -4.28 -10.42
CA MET A 80 -6.32 -5.02 -9.17
C MET A 80 -5.43 -6.25 -9.05
N TYR A 81 -5.14 -6.67 -7.83
CA TYR A 81 -4.33 -7.87 -7.54
C TYR A 81 -4.93 -9.16 -8.10
N THR A 82 -6.25 -9.23 -8.25
CA THR A 82 -6.98 -10.37 -8.81
C THR A 82 -6.91 -10.45 -10.34
N ASP A 83 -6.46 -9.38 -11.01
CA ASP A 83 -6.33 -9.33 -12.46
C ASP A 83 -5.16 -10.18 -12.95
N ARG A 84 -5.33 -10.84 -14.09
CA ARG A 84 -4.33 -11.75 -14.65
C ARG A 84 -3.26 -11.07 -15.51
N ARG A 85 -3.37 -9.77 -15.76
CA ARG A 85 -2.30 -9.00 -16.41
C ARG A 85 -1.03 -9.06 -15.56
N GLY A 86 0.12 -9.21 -16.21
CA GLY A 86 1.41 -9.39 -15.52
C GLY A 86 1.86 -10.86 -15.41
N VAL A 87 1.09 -11.85 -15.85
CA VAL A 87 1.50 -13.27 -15.80
C VAL A 87 2.77 -13.51 -16.63
N SER A 88 2.81 -13.07 -17.88
CA SER A 88 3.99 -13.21 -18.76
C SER A 88 5.17 -12.38 -18.26
N GLU A 89 4.91 -11.21 -17.68
CA GLU A 89 5.91 -10.32 -17.10
C GLU A 89 6.57 -10.96 -15.87
N ASN A 90 5.78 -11.59 -15.01
CA ASN A 90 6.28 -12.35 -13.86
C ASN A 90 7.14 -13.56 -14.30
N GLU A 91 6.71 -14.29 -15.33
CA GLU A 91 7.50 -15.39 -15.88
C GLU A 91 8.85 -14.92 -16.43
N ARG A 92 8.88 -13.79 -17.15
CA ARG A 92 10.13 -13.17 -17.65
C ARG A 92 11.06 -12.72 -16.51
N LEU A 93 10.52 -12.15 -15.41
CA LEU A 93 11.32 -11.81 -14.25
C LEU A 93 11.95 -13.05 -13.60
N ILE A 94 11.16 -14.13 -13.45
CA ILE A 94 11.64 -15.41 -12.92
C ILE A 94 12.69 -16.03 -13.83
N GLU A 95 12.51 -15.98 -15.15
CA GLU A 95 13.49 -16.48 -16.12
C GLU A 95 14.80 -15.69 -16.05
N LYS A 96 14.72 -14.38 -15.93
CA LYS A 96 15.90 -13.48 -15.92
C LYS A 96 16.70 -13.55 -14.60
N LEU A 97 16.04 -13.61 -13.45
CA LEU A 97 16.68 -13.49 -12.15
C LEU A 97 16.67 -14.78 -11.32
N GLY A 98 15.77 -15.70 -11.64
CA GLY A 98 15.53 -16.90 -10.83
C GLY A 98 14.60 -16.65 -9.63
N ARG A 99 13.62 -17.52 -9.46
CA ARG A 99 12.65 -17.48 -8.35
C ARG A 99 13.32 -17.36 -6.99
N LYS A 100 14.38 -18.16 -6.75
CA LYS A 100 15.11 -18.17 -5.50
C LYS A 100 15.76 -16.84 -5.15
N TYR A 101 16.32 -16.14 -6.17
CA TYR A 101 16.89 -14.80 -5.96
C TYR A 101 15.80 -13.82 -5.59
N ILE A 102 14.71 -13.73 -6.36
CA ILE A 102 13.59 -12.82 -6.09
C ILE A 102 13.08 -13.05 -4.67
N SER A 103 12.75 -14.29 -4.31
CA SER A 103 12.28 -14.65 -2.95
C SER A 103 13.28 -14.29 -1.85
N SER A 104 14.59 -14.36 -2.12
CA SER A 104 15.61 -14.02 -1.11
C SER A 104 15.67 -12.53 -0.82
N VAL A 105 15.27 -11.68 -1.78
CA VAL A 105 15.23 -10.22 -1.65
C VAL A 105 13.89 -9.77 -1.08
N THR A 106 12.79 -10.27 -1.63
CA THR A 106 11.43 -9.79 -1.32
C THR A 106 10.76 -10.52 -0.15
N CYS A 107 11.34 -11.64 0.30
CA CYS A 107 10.75 -12.54 1.30
C CYS A 107 9.33 -13.01 0.92
N ALA A 108 9.05 -13.11 -0.38
CA ALA A 108 7.79 -13.56 -0.97
C ALA A 108 8.05 -14.57 -2.09
N ASN A 109 7.04 -15.34 -2.46
CA ASN A 109 7.08 -16.14 -3.69
C ASN A 109 6.66 -15.24 -4.85
N PRO A 110 7.52 -15.00 -5.89
CA PRO A 110 7.14 -14.12 -7.00
C PRO A 110 5.88 -14.63 -7.70
N ALA A 111 4.92 -13.74 -7.86
CA ALA A 111 3.60 -14.05 -8.40
C ALA A 111 3.01 -12.84 -9.19
N PRO A 112 2.16 -13.10 -10.20
CA PRO A 112 1.59 -12.03 -11.01
C PRO A 112 0.61 -11.11 -10.24
N MET A 113 0.22 -11.48 -9.03
CA MET A 113 -0.62 -10.63 -8.17
C MET A 113 0.09 -9.36 -7.72
N TYR A 114 1.42 -9.38 -7.56
CA TYR A 114 2.21 -8.24 -7.11
C TYR A 114 2.26 -7.10 -8.13
N SER A 115 2.60 -5.89 -7.67
CA SER A 115 2.56 -4.69 -8.51
C SER A 115 3.60 -4.72 -9.63
N LEU A 116 4.83 -5.22 -9.40
CA LEU A 116 5.91 -5.11 -10.39
C LEU A 116 5.58 -5.73 -11.75
N PRO A 117 5.03 -6.97 -11.84
CA PRO A 117 4.59 -7.52 -13.12
C PRO A 117 3.49 -6.69 -13.79
N LYS A 118 2.59 -6.08 -13.03
CA LYS A 118 1.53 -5.19 -13.56
C LYS A 118 2.10 -3.88 -14.07
N ILE A 119 3.08 -3.31 -13.36
CA ILE A 119 3.80 -2.11 -13.79
C ILE A 119 4.52 -2.36 -15.12
N MET A 120 5.16 -3.51 -15.28
CA MET A 120 5.77 -3.92 -16.55
C MET A 120 4.73 -3.98 -17.65
N TRP A 121 3.62 -4.67 -17.41
CA TRP A 121 2.53 -4.78 -18.38
C TRP A 121 1.98 -3.40 -18.79
N MET A 122 1.70 -2.52 -17.84
CA MET A 122 1.23 -1.16 -18.12
C MET A 122 2.24 -0.36 -18.94
N SER A 123 3.52 -0.44 -18.60
CA SER A 123 4.61 0.28 -19.29
C SER A 123 4.79 -0.21 -20.73
N GLU A 124 4.54 -1.48 -21.00
CA GLU A 124 4.65 -2.08 -22.34
C GLU A 124 3.41 -1.84 -23.21
N ASN A 125 2.22 -1.84 -22.61
CA ASN A 125 0.96 -1.87 -23.35
C ASN A 125 0.20 -0.53 -23.39
N ILE A 126 0.54 0.43 -22.52
CA ILE A 126 -0.15 1.71 -22.44
C ILE A 126 0.85 2.83 -22.79
N SER A 127 0.63 3.49 -23.93
CA SER A 127 1.56 4.54 -24.42
C SER A 127 1.71 5.69 -23.43
N ALA A 128 0.61 6.16 -22.84
CA ALA A 128 0.64 7.24 -21.85
C ALA A 128 1.51 6.88 -20.62
N VAL A 129 1.47 5.62 -20.17
CA VAL A 129 2.31 5.14 -19.06
C VAL A 129 3.77 5.12 -19.45
N ARG A 130 4.08 4.53 -20.61
CA ARG A 130 5.45 4.44 -21.11
C ARG A 130 6.11 5.81 -21.29
N GLU A 131 5.34 6.81 -21.73
CA GLU A 131 5.86 8.13 -22.08
C GLU A 131 5.89 9.09 -20.88
N SER A 132 4.91 8.97 -19.96
CA SER A 132 4.65 10.02 -18.97
C SER A 132 4.62 9.55 -17.53
N ALA A 133 4.75 8.24 -17.22
CA ALA A 133 4.70 7.77 -15.84
C ALA A 133 5.84 8.37 -15.01
N PHE A 134 5.44 9.18 -14.03
CA PHE A 134 6.34 9.79 -13.07
C PHE A 134 6.45 8.95 -11.80
N ARG A 135 5.34 8.41 -11.29
CA ARG A 135 5.31 7.51 -10.13
C ARG A 135 4.29 6.39 -10.35
N PHE A 136 4.57 5.25 -9.73
CA PHE A 136 3.63 4.13 -9.58
C PHE A 136 3.20 4.04 -8.12
N LEU A 137 1.93 4.29 -7.83
CA LEU A 137 1.39 4.38 -6.47
C LEU A 137 0.42 3.24 -6.20
N GLN A 138 0.50 2.62 -5.03
CA GLN A 138 -0.54 1.70 -4.57
C GLN A 138 -1.74 2.49 -4.03
N ALA A 139 -2.86 1.82 -3.74
CA ALA A 139 -4.10 2.50 -3.37
C ALA A 139 -3.94 3.45 -2.17
N ALA A 140 -3.32 3.01 -1.08
CA ALA A 140 -3.06 3.86 0.08
C ALA A 140 -2.09 5.01 -0.25
N ASP A 141 -1.05 4.73 -1.04
CA ASP A 141 -0.05 5.71 -1.46
C ASP A 141 -0.71 6.82 -2.29
N PHE A 142 -1.61 6.44 -3.22
CA PHE A 142 -2.35 7.39 -4.04
C PHE A 142 -3.24 8.31 -3.19
N ILE A 143 -3.99 7.75 -2.25
CA ILE A 143 -4.84 8.55 -1.35
C ILE A 143 -3.97 9.48 -0.49
N CYS A 144 -2.87 8.98 0.07
CA CYS A 144 -1.92 9.79 0.84
C CYS A 144 -1.32 10.92 0.00
N TYR A 145 -0.91 10.62 -1.24
CA TYR A 145 -0.44 11.63 -2.19
C TYR A 145 -1.50 12.71 -2.46
N ARG A 146 -2.74 12.31 -2.73
CA ARG A 146 -3.83 13.26 -2.98
C ARG A 146 -4.09 14.16 -1.77
N LEU A 147 -3.93 13.62 -0.56
CA LEU A 147 -4.10 14.38 0.69
C LEU A 147 -2.92 15.32 1.00
N SER A 148 -1.67 14.87 0.77
CA SER A 148 -0.45 15.58 1.22
C SER A 148 0.32 16.26 0.09
N GLY A 149 0.36 15.66 -1.09
CA GLY A 149 1.25 16.02 -2.19
C GLY A 149 2.55 15.23 -2.23
N GLU A 150 2.79 14.33 -1.27
CA GLU A 150 4.05 13.60 -1.14
C GLU A 150 3.95 12.21 -1.77
N PHE A 151 4.94 11.86 -2.59
CA PHE A 151 5.03 10.56 -3.26
C PHE A 151 5.75 9.55 -2.38
N THR A 152 5.09 9.05 -1.37
CA THR A 152 5.63 8.10 -0.40
C THR A 152 4.87 6.79 -0.39
N THR A 153 5.52 5.73 0.06
CA THR A 153 4.93 4.42 0.36
C THR A 153 5.43 3.93 1.70
N THR A 154 4.70 3.03 2.36
CA THR A 154 5.21 2.39 3.57
C THR A 154 6.03 1.14 3.23
N TYR A 155 6.93 0.73 4.12
CA TYR A 155 7.67 -0.52 3.94
C TYR A 155 6.74 -1.72 3.73
N THR A 156 5.60 -1.75 4.43
CA THR A 156 4.61 -2.82 4.30
C THR A 156 3.91 -2.83 2.95
N GLN A 157 3.58 -1.66 2.40
CA GLN A 157 3.04 -1.53 1.04
C GLN A 157 4.11 -1.84 0.00
N ALA A 158 5.32 -1.33 0.17
CA ALA A 158 6.44 -1.59 -0.74
C ALA A 158 6.73 -3.09 -0.89
N CYS A 159 6.61 -3.88 0.18
CA CYS A 159 6.74 -5.35 0.13
C CYS A 159 5.70 -6.01 -0.79
N ARG A 160 4.55 -5.37 -1.03
CA ARG A 160 3.50 -5.91 -1.91
C ARG A 160 3.72 -5.60 -3.39
N THR A 161 4.87 -5.07 -3.72
CA THR A 161 5.24 -4.80 -5.13
C THR A 161 6.04 -5.91 -5.78
N ASP A 162 6.71 -6.79 -5.02
CA ASP A 162 7.75 -7.73 -5.47
C ASP A 162 9.01 -7.02 -6.03
N ALA A 163 9.26 -5.79 -5.57
CA ALA A 163 10.44 -4.98 -5.94
C ALA A 163 11.25 -4.47 -4.73
N PHE A 164 10.81 -4.76 -3.51
CA PHE A 164 11.37 -4.20 -2.27
C PHE A 164 12.30 -5.19 -1.57
N ASP A 165 13.50 -4.74 -1.24
CA ASP A 165 14.47 -5.48 -0.41
C ASP A 165 14.06 -5.36 1.07
N VAL A 166 13.47 -6.41 1.61
CA VAL A 166 12.95 -6.46 2.97
C VAL A 166 14.04 -6.33 4.03
N GLU A 167 15.25 -6.79 3.72
CA GLU A 167 16.37 -6.71 4.66
C GLU A 167 17.00 -5.31 4.70
N ARG A 168 17.14 -4.67 3.52
CA ARG A 168 17.74 -3.35 3.41
C ARG A 168 16.73 -2.22 3.51
N LEU A 169 15.44 -2.52 3.54
CA LEU A 169 14.31 -1.58 3.61
C LEU A 169 14.37 -0.50 2.50
N ARG A 170 14.62 -0.95 1.27
CA ARG A 170 14.73 -0.11 0.08
C ARG A 170 14.29 -0.85 -1.18
N TRP A 171 14.03 -0.12 -2.22
CA TRP A 171 13.83 -0.71 -3.54
C TRP A 171 15.07 -1.48 -3.98
N SER A 172 14.88 -2.66 -4.59
CA SER A 172 15.97 -3.45 -5.18
C SER A 172 16.29 -2.91 -6.58
N PRO A 173 17.52 -2.36 -6.77
CA PRO A 173 17.94 -1.91 -8.09
C PRO A 173 17.88 -3.03 -9.13
N GLU A 174 18.26 -4.24 -8.74
CA GLU A 174 18.35 -5.40 -9.63
C GLU A 174 16.96 -5.85 -10.12
N LEU A 175 15.95 -5.83 -9.22
CA LEU A 175 14.56 -6.16 -9.58
C LEU A 175 13.96 -5.09 -10.50
N LEU A 176 14.16 -3.83 -10.17
CA LEU A 176 13.67 -2.71 -10.98
C LEU A 176 14.35 -2.67 -12.37
N GLU A 177 15.66 -2.86 -12.43
CA GLU A 177 16.41 -2.93 -13.70
C GLU A 177 15.92 -4.12 -14.54
N ALA A 178 15.70 -5.28 -13.92
CA ALA A 178 15.19 -6.45 -14.61
C ALA A 178 13.80 -6.22 -15.21
N ALA A 179 12.98 -5.44 -14.53
CA ALA A 179 11.64 -5.02 -14.95
C ALA A 179 11.64 -3.84 -15.95
N GLY A 180 12.77 -3.20 -16.19
CA GLY A 180 12.85 -2.00 -17.03
C GLY A 180 12.24 -0.75 -16.39
N ILE A 181 12.14 -0.71 -15.07
CA ILE A 181 11.56 0.40 -14.29
C ILE A 181 12.68 1.19 -13.62
N ARG A 182 12.64 2.52 -13.74
CA ARG A 182 13.62 3.39 -13.10
C ARG A 182 13.29 3.55 -11.61
N MET A 183 14.32 3.64 -10.78
CA MET A 183 14.18 3.83 -9.32
C MET A 183 13.30 5.06 -8.99
N GLU A 184 13.48 6.14 -9.74
CA GLU A 184 12.75 7.40 -9.57
C GLU A 184 11.26 7.30 -9.91
N GLN A 185 10.80 6.22 -10.52
CA GLN A 185 9.39 5.98 -10.77
C GLN A 185 8.68 5.29 -9.59
N MET A 186 9.45 4.85 -8.60
CA MET A 186 8.89 4.29 -7.37
C MET A 186 8.77 5.39 -6.30
N PRO A 187 7.71 5.35 -5.45
CA PRO A 187 7.56 6.30 -4.35
C PRO A 187 8.64 6.10 -3.28
N ASP A 188 8.90 7.13 -2.46
CA ASP A 188 9.90 7.07 -1.40
C ASP A 188 9.42 6.17 -0.25
N PRO A 189 10.13 5.07 0.09
CA PRO A 189 9.70 4.15 1.13
C PRO A 189 10.02 4.70 2.52
N VAL A 190 9.02 4.68 3.41
CA VAL A 190 9.13 5.16 4.79
C VAL A 190 8.60 4.14 5.80
N PRO A 191 9.02 4.18 7.06
CA PRO A 191 8.40 3.39 8.12
C PRO A 191 6.91 3.72 8.28
N ASN A 192 6.10 2.73 8.69
CA ASN A 192 4.72 2.97 9.09
C ASN A 192 4.67 3.98 10.25
N GLY A 193 3.68 4.85 10.29
CA GLY A 193 3.55 5.89 11.31
C GLY A 193 4.36 7.16 11.05
N THR A 194 5.10 7.24 9.92
CA THR A 194 5.82 8.46 9.53
C THR A 194 4.85 9.57 9.14
N VAL A 195 5.04 10.77 9.68
CA VAL A 195 4.35 11.96 9.18
C VAL A 195 4.97 12.32 7.81
N ILE A 196 4.18 12.18 6.75
CA ILE A 196 4.64 12.37 5.37
C ILE A 196 4.34 13.76 4.83
N GLY A 197 3.47 14.52 5.49
CA GLY A 197 3.12 15.89 5.09
C GLY A 197 1.95 16.41 5.91
N LEU A 198 1.44 17.54 5.48
CA LEU A 198 0.22 18.15 6.00
C LEU A 198 -0.91 18.03 4.98
N LEU A 199 -2.13 18.11 5.45
CA LEU A 199 -3.31 18.15 4.59
C LEU A 199 -3.23 19.36 3.65
N ARG A 200 -3.38 19.11 2.34
CA ARG A 200 -3.37 20.19 1.34
C ARG A 200 -4.42 21.24 1.67
N ARG A 201 -4.07 22.51 1.54
CA ARG A 201 -4.91 23.64 1.95
C ARG A 201 -6.28 23.62 1.28
N GLU A 202 -6.35 23.26 0.01
CA GLU A 202 -7.61 23.20 -0.74
C GLU A 202 -8.54 22.12 -0.17
N LEU A 203 -7.99 20.95 0.17
CA LEU A 203 -8.74 19.86 0.78
C LEU A 203 -9.11 20.16 2.23
N ALA A 204 -8.25 20.84 2.96
CA ALA A 204 -8.56 21.30 4.31
C ALA A 204 -9.78 22.23 4.31
N ALA A 205 -9.83 23.19 3.38
CA ALA A 205 -10.98 24.07 3.20
C ALA A 205 -12.25 23.32 2.78
N GLU A 206 -12.15 22.36 1.83
CA GLU A 206 -13.26 21.52 1.37
C GLU A 206 -13.84 20.67 2.51
N LEU A 207 -12.98 20.05 3.32
CA LEU A 207 -13.37 19.17 4.43
C LEU A 207 -13.73 19.93 5.73
N GLY A 208 -13.46 21.24 5.76
CA GLY A 208 -13.60 22.07 6.96
C GLY A 208 -12.65 21.68 8.09
N LEU A 209 -11.45 21.22 7.73
CA LEU A 209 -10.37 20.83 8.64
C LEU A 209 -9.27 21.90 8.64
N SER A 210 -8.35 21.81 9.61
CA SER A 210 -7.13 22.64 9.60
C SER A 210 -6.13 22.12 8.55
N ASP A 211 -5.41 23.02 7.90
CA ASP A 211 -4.26 22.69 7.05
C ASP A 211 -3.01 22.24 7.84
N THR A 212 -3.11 22.24 9.17
CA THR A 212 -2.10 21.67 10.09
C THR A 212 -2.32 20.18 10.38
N VAL A 213 -3.41 19.57 9.89
CA VAL A 213 -3.68 18.13 10.03
C VAL A 213 -2.56 17.35 9.36
N LYS A 214 -1.95 16.46 10.12
CA LYS A 214 -0.85 15.62 9.64
C LYS A 214 -1.38 14.47 8.79
N ILE A 215 -0.74 14.21 7.67
CA ILE A 215 -0.95 12.98 6.92
C ILE A 215 0.12 12.00 7.34
N VAL A 216 -0.32 10.83 7.80
CA VAL A 216 0.55 9.80 8.39
C VAL A 216 0.51 8.56 7.51
N ALA A 217 1.68 8.08 7.12
CA ALA A 217 1.83 6.82 6.40
C ALA A 217 1.27 5.67 7.25
N GLY A 218 0.23 5.02 6.77
CA GLY A 218 -0.45 3.94 7.47
C GLY A 218 0.28 2.61 7.34
N SER A 219 -0.41 1.60 6.83
CA SER A 219 0.14 0.24 6.71
C SER A 219 -0.66 -0.54 5.67
N GLN A 220 -0.09 -1.63 5.19
CA GLN A 220 -0.87 -2.67 4.51
C GLN A 220 -1.90 -3.24 5.50
N ASP A 221 -3.08 -3.64 5.01
CA ASP A 221 -4.25 -3.96 5.82
C ASP A 221 -4.03 -5.06 6.88
N GLN A 222 -3.34 -6.16 6.54
CA GLN A 222 -3.06 -7.25 7.49
C GLN A 222 -2.17 -6.78 8.65
N ILE A 223 -1.19 -5.93 8.35
CA ILE A 223 -0.31 -5.37 9.38
C ILE A 223 -1.04 -4.31 10.22
N ALA A 224 -1.92 -3.52 9.59
CA ALA A 224 -2.79 -2.59 10.32
C ALA A 224 -3.73 -3.35 11.27
N ALA A 225 -4.34 -4.45 10.79
CA ALA A 225 -5.22 -5.30 11.60
C ALA A 225 -4.46 -5.94 12.77
N ALA A 226 -3.26 -6.48 12.53
CA ALA A 226 -2.43 -7.05 13.60
C ALA A 226 -2.04 -6.00 14.65
N THR A 227 -1.62 -4.81 14.20
CA THR A 227 -1.29 -3.68 15.09
C THR A 227 -2.50 -3.24 15.91
N GLY A 228 -3.68 -3.10 15.25
CA GLY A 228 -4.94 -2.71 15.90
C GLY A 228 -5.46 -3.77 16.88
N ALA A 229 -5.16 -5.04 16.66
CA ALA A 229 -5.45 -6.14 17.58
C ALA A 229 -4.48 -6.21 18.78
N GLY A 230 -3.47 -5.32 18.83
CA GLY A 230 -2.49 -5.29 19.93
C GLY A 230 -1.34 -6.28 19.79
N VAL A 231 -1.10 -6.81 18.60
CA VAL A 231 0.06 -7.68 18.31
C VAL A 231 1.28 -6.78 18.10
N LEU A 232 1.96 -6.44 19.19
CA LEU A 232 3.04 -5.44 19.21
C LEU A 232 4.39 -5.99 19.65
N SER A 233 4.48 -7.31 19.86
CA SER A 233 5.69 -7.98 20.35
C SER A 233 5.92 -9.29 19.63
N ALA A 234 7.20 -9.69 19.52
CA ALA A 234 7.56 -11.01 18.99
C ALA A 234 6.91 -12.13 19.80
N GLY A 235 6.45 -13.16 19.10
CA GLY A 235 5.76 -14.31 19.70
C GLY A 235 4.25 -14.14 19.87
N GLN A 236 3.71 -12.95 19.57
CA GLN A 236 2.27 -12.72 19.49
C GLN A 236 1.77 -13.02 18.07
N ALA A 237 0.50 -13.33 17.93
CA ALA A 237 -0.17 -13.52 16.66
C ALA A 237 -1.63 -13.06 16.76
N VAL A 238 -2.21 -12.69 15.62
CA VAL A 238 -3.65 -12.52 15.44
C VAL A 238 -4.13 -13.53 14.41
N ASP A 239 -5.32 -14.06 14.63
CA ASP A 239 -6.06 -14.85 13.66
C ASP A 239 -7.24 -14.01 13.14
N GLY A 240 -7.17 -13.66 11.87
CA GLY A 240 -8.19 -12.94 11.15
C GLY A 240 -9.10 -13.92 10.40
N THR A 241 -10.25 -14.24 10.98
CA THR A 241 -11.19 -15.22 10.42
C THR A 241 -12.31 -14.52 9.67
N GLY A 242 -12.42 -14.79 8.39
CA GLY A 242 -13.48 -14.28 7.51
C GLY A 242 -13.77 -15.27 6.39
N SER A 243 -13.99 -14.78 5.17
CA SER A 243 -14.07 -15.64 3.96
C SER A 243 -12.73 -16.32 3.67
N VAL A 244 -11.64 -15.74 4.15
CA VAL A 244 -10.28 -16.29 4.18
C VAL A 244 -9.81 -16.21 5.63
N GLU A 245 -9.08 -17.23 6.08
CA GLU A 245 -8.40 -17.22 7.36
C GLU A 245 -6.95 -16.77 7.14
N CYS A 246 -6.49 -15.81 7.94
CA CYS A 246 -5.13 -15.28 7.85
C CYS A 246 -4.53 -15.13 9.25
N ILE A 247 -3.62 -16.03 9.59
CA ILE A 247 -2.86 -15.97 10.84
C ILE A 247 -1.61 -15.10 10.62
N THR A 248 -1.46 -14.06 11.43
CA THR A 248 -0.37 -13.09 11.34
C THR A 248 0.49 -13.11 12.60
N PRO A 249 1.47 -14.02 12.70
CA PRO A 249 2.45 -14.03 13.78
C PRO A 249 3.54 -12.98 13.57
N VAL A 250 4.09 -12.46 14.68
CA VAL A 250 5.14 -11.45 14.72
C VAL A 250 6.44 -12.01 15.31
N PHE A 251 7.55 -11.64 14.69
CA PHE A 251 8.91 -12.10 15.01
C PHE A 251 9.85 -10.90 15.20
N ASP A 252 10.94 -11.14 15.94
CA ASP A 252 12.06 -10.20 16.13
C ASP A 252 13.14 -10.31 15.03
N ARG A 253 12.88 -11.08 14.00
CA ARG A 253 13.79 -11.30 12.87
C ARG A 253 13.03 -11.57 11.59
N ILE A 254 13.72 -11.38 10.47
CA ILE A 254 13.21 -11.77 9.15
C ILE A 254 13.16 -13.30 9.06
N ILE A 255 12.04 -13.83 8.63
CA ILE A 255 11.87 -15.25 8.33
C ILE A 255 12.16 -15.46 6.84
N LYS A 256 13.33 -16.07 6.56
CA LYS A 256 13.77 -16.41 5.21
C LYS A 256 14.02 -17.91 5.13
N SER A 257 13.19 -18.64 4.44
CA SER A 257 13.47 -20.02 4.06
C SER A 257 12.73 -20.36 2.77
N GLU A 258 13.34 -21.25 1.99
CA GLU A 258 12.76 -21.71 0.73
C GLU A 258 11.41 -22.42 0.96
N GLY A 259 11.30 -23.23 2.00
CA GLY A 259 10.06 -23.90 2.37
C GLY A 259 8.97 -22.94 2.83
N PHE A 260 9.33 -21.76 3.35
CA PHE A 260 8.40 -20.73 3.78
C PHE A 260 7.81 -20.00 2.55
N THR A 261 8.65 -19.46 1.69
CA THR A 261 8.20 -18.74 0.51
C THR A 261 7.54 -19.66 -0.53
N SER A 262 8.00 -20.91 -0.69
CA SER A 262 7.38 -21.86 -1.62
C SER A 262 5.94 -22.27 -1.22
N ASN A 263 5.58 -22.10 0.05
CA ASN A 263 4.21 -22.26 0.55
C ASN A 263 3.43 -20.94 0.58
N ASN A 264 3.88 -19.93 -0.18
CA ASN A 264 3.26 -18.61 -0.34
C ASN A 264 3.19 -17.75 0.93
N TYR A 265 3.94 -18.10 1.98
CA TYR A 265 4.10 -17.19 3.10
C TYR A 265 5.00 -16.03 2.72
N VAL A 266 4.65 -14.84 3.18
CA VAL A 266 5.46 -13.63 3.05
C VAL A 266 6.01 -13.22 4.41
N CYS A 267 7.15 -12.53 4.41
CA CYS A 267 7.67 -11.87 5.60
C CYS A 267 7.87 -10.39 5.29
N VAL A 268 7.22 -9.54 6.07
CA VAL A 268 7.22 -8.09 5.87
C VAL A 268 7.60 -7.36 7.16
N PRO A 269 8.12 -6.13 7.11
CA PRO A 269 8.28 -5.30 8.29
C PRO A 269 6.96 -5.11 9.03
N HIS A 270 7.00 -4.98 10.33
CA HIS A 270 5.82 -4.65 11.16
C HIS A 270 5.74 -3.13 11.39
N SER A 271 4.60 -2.63 11.91
CA SER A 271 4.47 -1.23 12.31
C SER A 271 5.39 -0.86 13.48
N VAL A 272 5.74 -1.81 14.33
CA VAL A 272 6.77 -1.63 15.36
C VAL A 272 8.13 -1.88 14.73
N VAL A 273 9.01 -0.88 14.79
CA VAL A 273 10.36 -0.94 14.23
C VAL A 273 11.16 -2.11 14.80
N GLY A 274 11.81 -2.87 13.94
CA GLY A 274 12.61 -4.05 14.32
C GLY A 274 11.81 -5.35 14.44
N LEU A 275 10.48 -5.30 14.30
CA LEU A 275 9.65 -6.49 14.21
C LEU A 275 9.26 -6.78 12.76
N TYR A 276 8.93 -8.05 12.51
CA TYR A 276 8.49 -8.57 11.23
C TYR A 276 7.25 -9.43 11.42
N ALA A 277 6.33 -9.36 10.49
CA ALA A 277 5.15 -10.20 10.47
C ALA A 277 5.18 -11.15 9.28
N THR A 278 4.51 -12.29 9.43
CA THR A 278 4.33 -13.25 8.34
C THR A 278 2.86 -13.57 8.17
N TYR A 279 2.46 -13.81 6.93
CA TYR A 279 1.10 -14.24 6.58
C TYR A 279 1.09 -14.92 5.20
N ALA A 280 0.00 -15.58 4.84
CA ALA A 280 -0.21 -16.22 3.53
C ALA A 280 -1.49 -15.70 2.86
#